data_ff591dc559e57147fe26641e782e5fba
#
_entry.id   ff591dc559e57147fe26641e782e5fba
#
_cell.length_a   1.000
_cell.length_b   1.000
_cell.length_c   1.000
_cell.angle_alpha   90.00
_cell.angle_beta   90.00
_cell.angle_gamma   90.00
#
_symmetry.space_group_name_H-M   'P 1'
#
loop_
_entity.id
_entity.type
_entity.pdbx_description
1 polymer ?
#
loop_
_entity_poly.entity_id
_entity_poly.type
_entity_poly.pdbx_seq_one_letter_code
_entity_poly.pdbx_strand_id
1 'polypeptide(L)' 'VKENSMAINFNDEETIICFNGVQIHISKKNSMKLAHRILDYFEWYEEEEDE' A
#
# COMPACT_ATOMS: atom_id res chain seq x y z
N VAL A 1 2.58 -10.70 -20.91
CA VAL A 1 2.38 -9.62 -20.37
C VAL A 1 2.14 -9.76 -18.97
N LYS A 2 2.59 -8.92 -18.25
CA LYS A 2 2.55 -9.06 -16.99
C LYS A 2 1.64 -8.20 -16.47
N GLU A 3 0.54 -8.41 -16.44
CA GLU A 3 -0.37 -7.60 -15.95
C GLU A 3 -0.22 -7.61 -14.50
N ASN A 4 -0.67 -6.90 -13.69
CA ASN A 4 -0.68 -6.89 -12.25
C ASN A 4 0.66 -6.75 -11.63
N SER A 5 1.57 -6.14 -12.32
CA SER A 5 2.84 -5.88 -11.75
C SER A 5 2.74 -4.63 -10.92
N MET A 6 3.22 -4.65 -9.72
CA MET A 6 3.18 -3.49 -8.86
C MET A 6 4.53 -3.26 -8.23
N ALA A 7 4.96 -2.03 -8.17
CA ALA A 7 6.20 -1.67 -7.53
C ALA A 7 5.93 -0.52 -6.59
N ILE A 8 6.55 -0.54 -5.43
CA ILE A 8 6.36 0.52 -4.46
C ILE A 8 7.71 1.05 -4.06
N ASN A 9 7.88 2.33 -4.16
CA ASN A 9 9.13 2.97 -3.78
C ASN A 9 8.85 4.01 -2.72
N PHE A 10 9.79 4.17 -1.82
CA PHE A 10 9.62 5.11 -0.73
C PHE A 10 10.76 6.09 -0.69
N ASN A 11 10.49 7.30 -0.29
CA ASN A 11 11.55 8.21 0.02
C ASN A 11 11.13 9.02 1.23
N ASP A 12 11.89 10.03 1.61
CA ASP A 12 11.60 10.76 2.83
C ASP A 12 10.31 11.52 2.80
N GLU A 13 9.80 11.76 1.65
CA GLU A 13 8.64 12.63 1.53
C GLU A 13 7.40 11.95 1.00
N GLU A 14 7.53 10.86 0.35
CA GLU A 14 6.36 10.28 -0.28
C GLU A 14 6.53 8.81 -0.61
N THR A 15 5.43 8.18 -0.91
CA THR A 15 5.39 6.82 -1.41
C THR A 15 4.98 6.91 -2.86
N ILE A 16 5.65 6.18 -3.72
CA ILE A 16 5.31 6.16 -5.13
C ILE A 16 4.91 4.75 -5.50
N ILE A 17 3.70 4.59 -5.96
CA ILE A 17 3.20 3.29 -6.34
C ILE A 17 3.03 3.25 -7.84
N CYS A 18 3.65 2.28 -8.47
CA CYS A 18 3.51 2.11 -9.91
C CYS A 18 2.72 0.85 -10.17
N PHE A 19 1.68 0.95 -10.90
CA PHE A 19 0.85 -0.21 -11.17
C PHE A 19 0.28 -0.07 -12.57
N ASN A 20 0.54 -1.04 -13.41
CA ASN A 20 0.05 -1.05 -14.79
C ASN A 20 0.38 0.23 -15.53
N GLY A 21 1.58 0.74 -15.32
CA GLY A 21 2.00 1.92 -16.03
C GLY A 21 1.51 3.24 -15.45
N VAL A 22 0.83 3.18 -14.34
CA VAL A 22 0.33 4.39 -13.70
C VAL A 22 1.13 4.62 -12.43
N GLN A 23 1.51 5.85 -12.19
CA GLN A 23 2.24 6.18 -10.98
C GLN A 23 1.38 7.01 -10.08
N ILE A 24 1.36 6.66 -8.82
CA ILE A 24 0.59 7.38 -7.84
C ILE A 24 1.54 7.88 -6.77
N HIS A 25 1.51 9.16 -6.49
CA HIS A 25 2.36 9.75 -5.47
C HIS A 25 1.54 10.10 -4.26
N ILE A 26 1.93 9.58 -3.12
CA ILE A 26 1.18 9.78 -1.89
C ILE A 26 2.11 10.40 -0.86
N SER A 27 1.70 11.50 -0.27
CA SER A 27 2.54 12.19 0.70
C SER A 27 2.83 11.29 1.89
N LYS A 28 3.87 11.62 2.63
CA LYS A 28 4.25 10.83 3.77
C LYS A 28 3.10 10.70 4.76
N LYS A 29 2.44 11.78 5.02
CA LYS A 29 1.36 11.78 5.96
C LYS A 29 0.23 10.85 5.52
N ASN A 30 -0.14 10.95 4.29
CA ASN A 30 -1.21 10.11 3.79
C ASN A 30 -0.77 8.66 3.63
N SER A 31 0.52 8.46 3.37
CA SER A 31 1.05 7.12 3.30
C SER A 31 0.90 6.42 4.64
N MET A 32 1.14 7.14 5.71
CA MET A 32 1.01 6.56 7.03
C MET A 32 -0.42 6.22 7.34
N LYS A 33 -1.32 7.09 6.95
CA LYS A 33 -2.72 6.84 7.17
C LYS A 33 -3.16 5.60 6.40
N LEU A 34 -2.73 5.50 5.17
CA LEU A 34 -3.10 4.38 4.34
C LEU A 34 -2.58 3.08 4.93
N ALA A 35 -1.34 3.11 5.38
CA ALA A 35 -0.72 1.92 5.95
C ALA A 35 -1.48 1.45 7.18
N HIS A 36 -1.88 2.38 8.01
CA HIS A 36 -2.62 2.02 9.21
C HIS A 36 -3.97 1.41 8.86
N ARG A 37 -4.62 1.97 7.88
CA ARG A 37 -5.92 1.44 7.48
C ARG A 37 -5.80 0.05 6.89
N ILE A 38 -4.78 -0.17 6.11
CA ILE A 38 -4.58 -1.48 5.51
C ILE A 38 -4.25 -2.50 6.58
N LEU A 39 -3.38 -2.13 7.49
CA LEU A 39 -3.01 -3.06 8.54
C LEU A 39 -4.18 -3.39 9.45
N ASP A 40 -4.96 -2.40 9.76
CA ASP A 40 -6.14 -2.62 10.58
C ASP A 40 -7.07 -3.62 9.94
N TYR A 41 -7.27 -3.47 8.66
CA TYR A 41 -8.16 -4.35 7.95
C TYR A 41 -7.63 -5.77 7.95
N PHE A 42 -6.37 -5.92 7.61
CA PHE A 42 -5.81 -7.25 7.49
C PHE A 42 -5.57 -7.93 8.82
N GLU A 43 -5.26 -7.17 9.84
CA GLU A 43 -5.10 -7.75 11.15
C GLU A 43 -6.40 -8.29 11.63
N TRP A 44 -7.45 -7.54 11.43
CA TRP A 44 -8.74 -7.98 11.86
C TRP A 44 -9.15 -9.24 11.10
N TYR A 45 -8.89 -9.23 9.82
CA TYR A 45 -9.24 -10.33 8.98
C TYR A 45 -8.47 -11.57 9.34
N GLU A 46 -7.21 -11.42 9.62
CA GLU A 46 -6.39 -12.52 9.98
C GLU A 46 -6.80 -13.12 11.28
N GLU A 47 -7.19 -12.32 12.20
CA GLU A 47 -7.62 -12.78 13.44
C GLU A 47 -8.79 -13.71 13.28
N GLU A 48 -9.70 -13.36 12.45
CA GLU A 48 -10.79 -14.18 12.19
C GLU A 48 -10.40 -15.46 11.57
N GLU A 49 -9.49 -15.42 10.65
CA GLU A 49 -9.11 -16.56 9.98
C GLU A 49 -8.32 -17.46 10.83
N ASP A 50 -7.60 -16.93 11.71
CA ASP A 50 -6.74 -17.68 12.42
C ASP A 50 -7.38 -18.66 13.29
N GLU A 51 -8.25 -18.63 13.65
CA GLU A 51 -8.84 -19.46 14.48
C GLU A 51 -8.85 -20.59 14.38
#